data_293bbcc2272db1f2f21882048efef5e8
#
_entry.id   293bbcc2272db1f2f21882048efef5e8
#
_cell.length_a   1.000
_cell.length_b   1.000
_cell.length_c   1.000
_cell.angle_alpha   90.00
_cell.angle_beta   90.00
_cell.angle_gamma   90.00
#
_symmetry.space_group_name_H-M   'P 1'
#
loop_
_entity.id
_entity.type
_entity.pdbx_description
1 polymer ?
#
loop_
_entity_poly.entity_id
_entity_poly.type
_entity_poly.pdbx_seq_one_letter_code
_entity_poly.pdbx_strand_id
1 'polypeptide(L)'
;LSFDLTGLPPDPDTLAAFERDPSEAHYRRLVESMLASQAFGETWGRHWLDLARYAESTGGGRSSVLANAWRFRNYVIRAFNDDMPYGQFITEQIAGDLLPHTSAAARERQLVATAFLALGPKNLDLQDKELLRMNTVDEQIETIGRSMLGMTISCARCHAHKFDPIPMEDYYAMAGILRSTRTLVLGNVSSLVEQELPVAKERKKAYQAHVAASKQLEAAIKKAKARKEPSPEEKQELADLQTELKALKEAAPAPLPKAISVHDETKAGDYALCVRGNVHQLGEPVPRGFLQVMLPKGHQPPSIAQGQ
;
A
#
# COMPACT_ATOMS: atom_id res chain seq x y z
N LEU A 1 -25.82 -7.39 -20.03
CA LEU A 1 -24.91 -6.28 -20.32
C LEU A 1 -24.84 -5.26 -19.17
N SER A 2 -25.97 -4.62 -18.77
CA SER A 2 -25.96 -3.58 -17.74
C SER A 2 -25.43 -4.11 -16.41
N PHE A 3 -25.97 -5.22 -15.92
CA PHE A 3 -25.48 -5.87 -14.70
C PHE A 3 -23.99 -6.28 -14.78
N ASP A 4 -23.57 -6.76 -15.95
CA ASP A 4 -22.18 -7.24 -16.13
C ASP A 4 -21.18 -6.08 -16.14
N LEU A 5 -21.53 -4.95 -16.75
CA LEU A 5 -20.63 -3.80 -16.89
C LEU A 5 -20.74 -2.79 -15.75
N THR A 6 -21.96 -2.57 -15.22
CA THR A 6 -22.20 -1.50 -14.23
C THR A 6 -22.68 -2.00 -12.87
N GLY A 7 -22.99 -3.29 -12.74
CA GLY A 7 -23.57 -3.87 -11.53
C GLY A 7 -24.99 -3.40 -11.23
N LEU A 8 -25.61 -2.63 -12.12
CA LEU A 8 -26.90 -1.98 -11.95
C LEU A 8 -27.92 -2.45 -13.01
N PRO A 9 -29.22 -2.41 -12.73
CA PRO A 9 -30.23 -2.62 -13.77
C PRO A 9 -30.13 -1.53 -14.84
N PRO A 10 -30.57 -1.82 -16.10
CA PRO A 10 -30.61 -0.80 -17.11
C PRO A 10 -31.61 0.31 -16.72
N ASP A 11 -31.29 1.54 -17.10
CA ASP A 11 -32.23 2.65 -17.02
C ASP A 11 -33.45 2.37 -17.91
N PRO A 12 -34.69 2.65 -17.44
CA PRO A 12 -35.93 2.34 -18.20
C PRO A 12 -35.96 3.00 -19.59
N ASP A 13 -35.49 4.24 -19.72
CA ASP A 13 -35.49 4.93 -21.01
C ASP A 13 -34.48 4.32 -21.99
N THR A 14 -33.34 3.89 -21.47
CA THR A 14 -32.32 3.15 -22.22
C THR A 14 -32.87 1.82 -22.70
N LEU A 15 -33.58 1.08 -21.85
CA LEU A 15 -34.22 -0.18 -22.22
C LEU A 15 -35.28 0.04 -23.31
N ALA A 16 -36.17 0.99 -23.15
CA ALA A 16 -37.21 1.31 -24.14
C ALA A 16 -36.61 1.81 -25.45
N ALA A 17 -35.51 2.51 -25.43
CA ALA A 17 -34.79 2.92 -26.66
C ALA A 17 -34.20 1.72 -27.39
N PHE A 18 -33.63 0.74 -26.68
CA PHE A 18 -33.08 -0.46 -27.28
C PHE A 18 -34.18 -1.38 -27.84
N GLU A 19 -35.31 -1.51 -27.16
CA GLU A 19 -36.45 -2.26 -27.66
C GLU A 19 -37.02 -1.71 -28.99
N ARG A 20 -36.93 -0.39 -29.19
CA ARG A 20 -37.37 0.27 -30.45
C ARG A 20 -36.32 0.10 -31.59
N ASP A 21 -35.06 0.01 -31.27
CA ASP A 21 -33.96 -0.16 -32.24
C ASP A 21 -32.94 -1.20 -31.72
N PRO A 22 -33.22 -2.51 -31.82
CA PRO A 22 -32.32 -3.56 -31.37
C PRO A 22 -31.19 -3.86 -32.40
N SER A 23 -30.70 -2.84 -33.08
CA SER A 23 -29.63 -2.99 -34.05
C SER A 23 -28.28 -3.21 -33.38
N GLU A 24 -27.37 -3.90 -34.10
CA GLU A 24 -25.98 -4.11 -33.68
C GLU A 24 -25.26 -2.76 -33.43
N ALA A 25 -25.56 -1.75 -34.25
CA ALA A 25 -25.01 -0.43 -34.07
C ALA A 25 -25.48 0.24 -32.76
N HIS A 26 -26.73 0.05 -32.37
CA HIS A 26 -27.23 0.54 -31.09
C HIS A 26 -26.64 -0.23 -29.92
N TYR A 27 -26.54 -1.55 -30.02
CA TYR A 27 -25.89 -2.40 -29.01
C TYR A 27 -24.46 -1.95 -28.73
N ARG A 28 -23.64 -1.71 -29.77
CA ARG A 28 -22.27 -1.22 -29.62
C ARG A 28 -22.19 0.13 -28.91
N ARG A 29 -23.09 1.07 -29.25
CA ARG A 29 -23.14 2.37 -28.55
C ARG A 29 -23.47 2.20 -27.08
N LEU A 30 -24.36 1.27 -26.70
CA LEU A 30 -24.66 0.96 -25.32
C LEU A 30 -23.46 0.38 -24.58
N VAL A 31 -22.73 -0.55 -25.19
CA VAL A 31 -21.49 -1.12 -24.62
C VAL A 31 -20.49 0.01 -24.34
N GLU A 32 -20.20 0.84 -25.34
CA GLU A 32 -19.27 1.94 -25.21
C GLU A 32 -19.68 2.94 -24.11
N SER A 33 -20.98 3.29 -24.06
CA SER A 33 -21.49 4.22 -23.02
C SER A 33 -21.39 3.63 -21.61
N MET A 34 -21.61 2.33 -21.44
CA MET A 34 -21.48 1.66 -20.14
C MET A 34 -20.02 1.50 -19.72
N LEU A 35 -19.13 1.18 -20.66
CA LEU A 35 -17.68 1.14 -20.41
C LEU A 35 -17.12 2.52 -20.03
N ALA A 36 -17.66 3.60 -20.58
CA ALA A 36 -17.29 4.96 -20.24
C ALA A 36 -17.92 5.50 -18.95
N SER A 37 -18.82 4.73 -18.31
CA SER A 37 -19.48 5.15 -17.08
C SER A 37 -18.59 4.97 -15.85
N GLN A 38 -18.77 5.80 -14.82
CA GLN A 38 -18.07 5.62 -13.53
C GLN A 38 -18.42 4.29 -12.86
N ALA A 39 -19.64 3.79 -13.04
CA ALA A 39 -20.11 2.53 -12.49
C ALA A 39 -19.33 1.32 -13.02
N PHE A 40 -18.74 1.40 -14.21
CA PHE A 40 -17.84 0.35 -14.74
C PHE A 40 -16.63 0.15 -13.81
N GLY A 41 -15.92 1.23 -13.49
CA GLY A 41 -14.75 1.13 -12.61
C GLY A 41 -15.11 0.73 -11.18
N GLU A 42 -16.27 1.14 -10.67
CA GLU A 42 -16.75 0.70 -9.35
C GLU A 42 -17.05 -0.80 -9.32
N THR A 43 -17.69 -1.32 -10.37
CA THR A 43 -18.04 -2.74 -10.50
C THR A 43 -16.81 -3.61 -10.73
N TRP A 44 -15.99 -3.28 -11.72
CA TRP A 44 -14.83 -4.09 -12.09
C TRP A 44 -13.64 -3.87 -11.15
N GLY A 45 -13.48 -2.67 -10.61
CA GLY A 45 -12.51 -2.39 -9.56
C GLY A 45 -12.70 -3.24 -8.32
N ARG A 46 -13.95 -3.60 -7.97
CA ARG A 46 -14.24 -4.51 -6.87
C ARG A 46 -13.58 -5.87 -7.04
N HIS A 47 -13.62 -6.45 -8.26
CA HIS A 47 -12.98 -7.73 -8.51
C HIS A 47 -11.46 -7.68 -8.26
N TRP A 48 -10.80 -6.57 -8.65
CA TRP A 48 -9.39 -6.38 -8.33
C TRP A 48 -9.15 -6.17 -6.83
N LEU A 49 -10.01 -5.42 -6.16
CA LEU A 49 -9.93 -5.19 -4.71
C LEU A 49 -10.08 -6.50 -3.93
N ASP A 50 -10.93 -7.44 -4.37
CA ASP A 50 -11.05 -8.77 -3.79
C ASP A 50 -9.75 -9.57 -3.97
N LEU A 51 -9.12 -9.54 -5.14
CA LEU A 51 -7.80 -10.16 -5.38
C LEU A 51 -6.70 -9.53 -4.53
N ALA A 52 -6.71 -8.20 -4.40
CA ALA A 52 -5.77 -7.45 -3.56
C ALA A 52 -6.07 -7.58 -2.05
N ARG A 53 -7.13 -8.31 -1.67
CA ARG A 53 -7.59 -8.50 -0.28
C ARG A 53 -7.78 -7.17 0.45
N TYR A 54 -8.32 -6.18 -0.29
CA TYR A 54 -8.56 -4.85 0.23
C TYR A 54 -9.50 -4.87 1.43
N ALA A 55 -9.10 -4.16 2.47
CA ALA A 55 -9.97 -3.84 3.60
C ALA A 55 -9.55 -2.48 4.19
N GLU A 56 -10.49 -1.80 4.85
CA GLU A 56 -10.23 -0.55 5.58
C GLU A 56 -9.85 -0.79 7.05
N SER A 57 -9.45 -2.04 7.36
CA SER A 57 -8.95 -2.45 8.67
C SER A 57 -7.85 -3.51 8.55
N THR A 58 -7.07 -3.68 9.61
CA THR A 58 -5.95 -4.63 9.64
C THR A 58 -6.37 -6.11 9.67
N GLY A 59 -7.62 -6.40 10.05
CA GLY A 59 -8.25 -7.72 10.00
C GLY A 59 -7.70 -8.80 10.93
N GLY A 60 -6.44 -8.73 11.37
CA GLY A 60 -5.80 -9.72 12.22
C GLY A 60 -5.50 -9.21 13.63
N GLY A 61 -5.55 -10.08 14.64
CA GLY A 61 -5.26 -9.71 16.03
C GLY A 61 -6.18 -8.59 16.55
N ARG A 62 -5.60 -7.52 17.09
CA ARG A 62 -6.33 -6.28 17.38
C ARG A 62 -6.60 -5.54 16.08
N SER A 63 -7.84 -5.58 15.61
CA SER A 63 -8.24 -4.85 14.40
C SER A 63 -8.19 -3.33 14.62
N SER A 64 -7.53 -2.63 13.70
CA SER A 64 -7.40 -1.17 13.68
C SER A 64 -7.85 -0.63 12.32
N VAL A 65 -8.47 0.55 12.33
CA VAL A 65 -8.89 1.23 11.08
C VAL A 65 -7.67 1.71 10.32
N LEU A 66 -7.67 1.51 9.01
CA LEU A 66 -6.68 2.00 8.05
C LEU A 66 -7.22 3.26 7.37
N ALA A 67 -7.07 4.40 8.02
CA ALA A 67 -7.70 5.66 7.63
C ALA A 67 -7.40 6.12 6.18
N ASN A 68 -6.30 5.67 5.58
CA ASN A 68 -5.88 6.03 4.23
C ASN A 68 -6.08 4.92 3.18
N ALA A 69 -6.67 3.77 3.55
CA ALA A 69 -6.88 2.64 2.63
C ALA A 69 -7.79 2.99 1.44
N TRP A 70 -8.80 3.85 1.66
CA TRP A 70 -9.73 4.31 0.63
C TRP A 70 -9.03 4.92 -0.61
N ARG A 71 -7.80 5.43 -0.46
CA ARG A 71 -7.02 5.98 -1.58
C ARG A 71 -6.68 4.91 -2.60
N PHE A 72 -6.29 3.71 -2.15
CA PHE A 72 -6.01 2.59 -3.03
C PHE A 72 -7.29 2.11 -3.75
N ARG A 73 -8.41 2.01 -3.05
CA ARG A 73 -9.71 1.72 -3.70
C ARG A 73 -10.02 2.71 -4.82
N ASN A 74 -9.88 4.00 -4.53
CA ASN A 74 -10.15 5.04 -5.52
C ASN A 74 -9.13 5.02 -6.68
N TYR A 75 -7.87 4.63 -6.42
CA TYR A 75 -6.87 4.40 -7.45
C TYR A 75 -7.32 3.29 -8.41
N VAL A 76 -7.73 2.15 -7.86
CA VAL A 76 -8.21 1.00 -8.66
C VAL A 76 -9.41 1.39 -9.51
N ILE A 77 -10.45 2.01 -8.92
CA ILE A 77 -11.65 2.47 -9.64
C ILE A 77 -11.28 3.39 -10.80
N ARG A 78 -10.40 4.38 -10.55
CA ARG A 78 -9.92 5.29 -11.60
C ARG A 78 -9.13 4.57 -12.70
N ALA A 79 -8.27 3.63 -12.33
CA ALA A 79 -7.47 2.88 -13.30
C ALA A 79 -8.36 2.12 -14.29
N PHE A 80 -9.49 1.54 -13.84
CA PHE A 80 -10.47 0.91 -14.73
C PHE A 80 -11.23 1.95 -15.58
N ASN A 81 -11.66 3.06 -15.00
CA ASN A 81 -12.39 4.11 -15.73
C ASN A 81 -11.52 4.85 -16.75
N ASP A 82 -10.22 4.96 -16.48
CA ASP A 82 -9.24 5.61 -17.36
C ASP A 82 -8.65 4.62 -18.39
N ASP A 83 -9.14 3.37 -18.44
CA ASP A 83 -8.62 2.29 -19.28
C ASP A 83 -7.08 2.18 -19.19
N MET A 84 -6.55 2.21 -17.96
CA MET A 84 -5.10 2.17 -17.72
C MET A 84 -4.52 0.88 -18.29
N PRO A 85 -3.44 0.94 -19.11
CA PRO A 85 -2.80 -0.27 -19.62
C PRO A 85 -2.39 -1.22 -18.49
N TYR A 86 -2.75 -2.51 -18.62
CA TYR A 86 -2.53 -3.51 -17.57
C TYR A 86 -1.07 -3.58 -17.09
N GLY A 87 -0.10 -3.49 -18.01
CA GLY A 87 1.32 -3.48 -17.66
C GLY A 87 1.69 -2.28 -16.76
N GLN A 88 1.14 -1.09 -17.02
CA GLN A 88 1.31 0.07 -16.16
C GLN A 88 0.65 -0.13 -14.81
N PHE A 89 -0.59 -0.64 -14.80
CA PHE A 89 -1.38 -0.88 -13.60
C PHE A 89 -0.65 -1.81 -12.60
N ILE A 90 -0.11 -2.94 -13.07
CA ILE A 90 0.64 -3.85 -12.19
C ILE A 90 2.02 -3.28 -11.80
N THR A 91 2.70 -2.58 -12.69
CA THR A 91 4.01 -1.99 -12.39
C THR A 91 3.90 -0.91 -11.32
N GLU A 92 2.87 -0.06 -11.38
CA GLU A 92 2.61 0.94 -10.33
C GLU A 92 2.31 0.30 -8.97
N GLN A 93 1.67 -0.86 -8.93
CA GLN A 93 1.34 -1.55 -7.68
C GLN A 93 2.54 -2.28 -7.06
N ILE A 94 3.51 -2.70 -7.86
CA ILE A 94 4.70 -3.41 -7.38
C ILE A 94 5.85 -2.46 -7.07
N ALA A 95 6.06 -1.42 -7.88
CA ALA A 95 7.24 -0.57 -7.85
C ALA A 95 6.90 0.93 -8.08
N GLY A 96 5.68 1.36 -7.77
CA GLY A 96 5.22 2.73 -8.03
C GLY A 96 6.06 3.79 -7.32
N ASP A 97 6.58 3.49 -6.14
CA ASP A 97 7.46 4.40 -5.39
C ASP A 97 8.81 4.65 -6.08
N LEU A 98 9.26 3.74 -6.95
CA LEU A 98 10.51 3.83 -7.70
C LEU A 98 10.34 4.41 -9.11
N LEU A 99 9.11 4.53 -9.61
CA LEU A 99 8.87 4.98 -10.97
C LEU A 99 9.16 6.49 -11.16
N PRO A 100 9.70 6.88 -12.33
CA PRO A 100 9.82 8.28 -12.70
C PRO A 100 8.43 8.93 -12.81
N HIS A 101 8.35 10.20 -12.50
CA HIS A 101 7.09 10.95 -12.55
C HIS A 101 7.29 12.35 -13.14
N THR A 102 6.33 12.80 -13.93
CA THR A 102 6.35 14.11 -14.59
C THR A 102 5.48 15.15 -13.89
N SER A 103 4.67 14.71 -12.92
CA SER A 103 3.75 15.59 -12.19
C SER A 103 3.52 15.10 -10.75
N ALA A 104 3.06 16.01 -9.90
CA ALA A 104 2.64 15.68 -8.53
C ALA A 104 1.50 14.66 -8.52
N ALA A 105 0.56 14.76 -9.46
CA ALA A 105 -0.55 13.80 -9.58
C ALA A 105 -0.07 12.39 -9.99
N ALA A 106 0.89 12.29 -10.90
CA ALA A 106 1.50 11.01 -11.26
C ALA A 106 2.22 10.40 -10.05
N ARG A 107 3.00 11.20 -9.31
CA ARG A 107 3.66 10.75 -8.09
C ARG A 107 2.69 10.29 -7.02
N GLU A 108 1.61 11.04 -6.79
CA GLU A 108 0.55 10.64 -5.85
C GLU A 108 -0.05 9.30 -6.24
N ARG A 109 -0.45 9.14 -7.51
CA ARG A 109 -1.02 7.89 -8.04
C ARG A 109 -0.07 6.70 -7.83
N GLN A 110 1.20 6.85 -8.20
CA GLN A 110 2.23 5.81 -8.07
C GLN A 110 2.47 5.40 -6.61
N LEU A 111 2.53 6.37 -5.68
CA LEU A 111 2.67 6.07 -4.25
C LEU A 111 1.44 5.34 -3.69
N VAL A 112 0.24 5.77 -4.07
CA VAL A 112 -1.01 5.14 -3.63
C VAL A 112 -1.13 3.71 -4.16
N ALA A 113 -0.68 3.45 -5.38
CA ALA A 113 -0.74 2.13 -6.01
C ALA A 113 0.03 1.07 -5.21
N THR A 114 1.17 1.41 -4.60
CA THR A 114 1.99 0.47 -3.81
C THR A 114 1.33 -0.03 -2.53
N ALA A 115 0.19 0.55 -2.12
CA ALA A 115 -0.62 0.02 -1.04
C ALA A 115 -1.08 -1.44 -1.31
N PHE A 116 -1.09 -1.89 -2.56
CA PHE A 116 -1.28 -3.29 -2.94
C PHE A 116 -0.38 -4.26 -2.14
N LEU A 117 0.88 -3.89 -1.91
CA LEU A 117 1.84 -4.69 -1.15
C LEU A 117 1.65 -4.56 0.37
N ALA A 118 0.95 -3.53 0.84
CA ALA A 118 0.82 -3.24 2.26
C ALA A 118 -0.55 -3.63 2.84
N LEU A 119 -1.62 -3.54 2.03
CA LEU A 119 -2.98 -3.90 2.44
C LEU A 119 -3.14 -5.43 2.56
N GLY A 120 -4.20 -5.86 3.21
CA GLY A 120 -4.48 -7.26 3.53
C GLY A 120 -4.38 -7.54 5.03
N PRO A 121 -4.89 -8.68 5.52
CA PRO A 121 -5.00 -8.97 6.94
C PRO A 121 -3.63 -9.19 7.59
N LYS A 122 -3.33 -8.45 8.67
CA LYS A 122 -2.06 -8.53 9.41
C LYS A 122 -2.27 -8.50 10.91
N ASN A 123 -1.61 -9.40 11.64
CA ASN A 123 -1.56 -9.35 13.10
C ASN A 123 -0.44 -8.41 13.56
N LEU A 124 -0.71 -7.09 13.58
CA LEU A 124 0.27 -6.08 13.93
C LEU A 124 0.71 -6.12 15.40
N ASP A 125 -0.02 -6.83 16.26
CA ASP A 125 0.32 -7.07 17.67
C ASP A 125 1.31 -8.22 17.86
N LEU A 126 1.61 -9.01 16.82
CA LEU A 126 2.51 -10.15 16.92
C LEU A 126 3.88 -9.70 17.45
N GLN A 127 4.31 -10.29 18.60
CA GLN A 127 5.54 -9.89 19.27
C GLN A 127 6.79 -10.44 18.58
N ASP A 128 6.69 -11.61 17.98
CA ASP A 128 7.73 -12.12 17.09
C ASP A 128 7.74 -11.29 15.79
N LYS A 129 8.60 -10.28 15.76
CA LYS A 129 8.66 -9.31 14.64
C LYS A 129 9.26 -9.91 13.38
N GLU A 130 10.12 -10.91 13.51
CA GLU A 130 10.66 -11.64 12.36
C GLU A 130 9.57 -12.50 11.71
N LEU A 131 8.79 -13.20 12.51
CA LEU A 131 7.63 -13.95 12.02
C LEU A 131 6.58 -13.02 11.41
N LEU A 132 6.29 -11.86 12.03
CA LEU A 132 5.37 -10.86 11.46
C LEU A 132 5.84 -10.39 10.08
N ARG A 133 7.13 -10.06 9.96
CA ARG A 133 7.72 -9.62 8.70
C ARG A 133 7.62 -10.71 7.63
N MET A 134 7.96 -11.95 7.99
CA MET A 134 7.89 -13.05 7.04
C MET A 134 6.46 -13.42 6.64
N ASN A 135 5.50 -13.34 7.55
CA ASN A 135 4.09 -13.55 7.23
C ASN A 135 3.56 -12.45 6.29
N THR A 136 4.06 -11.22 6.43
CA THR A 136 3.73 -10.12 5.50
C THR A 136 4.29 -10.41 4.10
N VAL A 137 5.54 -10.87 4.01
CA VAL A 137 6.16 -11.24 2.73
C VAL A 137 5.44 -12.44 2.09
N ASP A 138 5.09 -13.45 2.87
CA ASP A 138 4.31 -14.60 2.42
C ASP A 138 2.98 -14.19 1.80
N GLU A 139 2.28 -13.28 2.46
CA GLU A 139 1.05 -12.68 1.99
C GLU A 139 1.24 -11.91 0.69
N GLN A 140 2.32 -11.16 0.54
CA GLN A 140 2.66 -10.42 -0.69
C GLN A 140 2.92 -11.37 -1.85
N ILE A 141 3.73 -12.40 -1.63
CA ILE A 141 4.04 -13.43 -2.64
C ILE A 141 2.75 -14.12 -3.11
N GLU A 142 1.89 -14.53 -2.17
CA GLU A 142 0.63 -15.18 -2.49
C GLU A 142 -0.32 -14.25 -3.27
N THR A 143 -0.36 -12.96 -2.91
CA THR A 143 -1.21 -12.00 -3.63
C THR A 143 -0.72 -11.77 -5.05
N ILE A 144 0.59 -11.57 -5.24
CA ILE A 144 1.20 -11.45 -6.57
C ILE A 144 0.94 -12.72 -7.37
N GLY A 145 1.18 -13.89 -6.76
CA GLY A 145 0.94 -15.19 -7.40
C GLY A 145 -0.49 -15.32 -7.91
N ARG A 146 -1.47 -15.12 -7.05
CA ARG A 146 -2.90 -15.30 -7.41
C ARG A 146 -3.41 -14.23 -8.37
N SER A 147 -3.10 -12.95 -8.12
CA SER A 147 -3.69 -11.86 -8.87
C SER A 147 -3.05 -11.62 -10.24
N MET A 148 -1.74 -11.87 -10.38
CA MET A 148 -0.97 -11.53 -11.58
C MET A 148 -0.51 -12.76 -12.36
N LEU A 149 -0.28 -13.89 -11.69
CA LEU A 149 0.28 -15.10 -12.29
C LEU A 149 -0.72 -16.27 -12.37
N GLY A 150 -1.85 -16.19 -11.64
CA GLY A 150 -2.81 -17.28 -11.54
C GLY A 150 -2.25 -18.51 -10.81
N MET A 151 -1.25 -18.32 -9.93
CA MET A 151 -0.51 -19.38 -9.25
C MET A 151 -0.61 -19.25 -7.73
N THR A 152 -0.55 -20.39 -7.01
CA THR A 152 -0.38 -20.43 -5.56
C THR A 152 1.09 -20.70 -5.26
N ILE A 153 1.78 -19.78 -4.60
CA ILE A 153 3.22 -19.86 -4.39
C ILE A 153 3.57 -20.16 -2.91
N SER A 154 2.70 -19.80 -1.97
CA SER A 154 2.96 -19.90 -0.52
C SER A 154 3.31 -21.31 -0.04
N CYS A 155 2.87 -22.38 -0.73
CA CYS A 155 3.24 -23.76 -0.41
C CYS A 155 4.77 -23.94 -0.43
N ALA A 156 5.46 -23.21 -1.32
CA ALA A 156 6.90 -23.30 -1.48
C ALA A 156 7.70 -22.66 -0.32
N ARG A 157 7.04 -22.01 0.63
CA ARG A 157 7.66 -21.55 1.88
C ARG A 157 8.25 -22.69 2.71
N CYS A 158 7.57 -23.85 2.74
CA CYS A 158 7.92 -24.96 3.64
C CYS A 158 8.48 -26.18 2.92
N HIS A 159 8.11 -26.41 1.67
CA HIS A 159 8.52 -27.53 0.81
C HIS A 159 8.30 -27.15 -0.65
N ALA A 160 8.97 -27.81 -1.60
CA ALA A 160 8.70 -27.60 -3.03
C ALA A 160 7.21 -27.75 -3.34
N HIS A 161 6.68 -26.91 -4.23
CA HIS A 161 5.25 -26.95 -4.57
C HIS A 161 4.85 -28.32 -5.11
N LYS A 162 3.69 -28.82 -4.69
CA LYS A 162 3.29 -30.21 -4.94
C LYS A 162 3.01 -30.49 -6.41
N PHE A 163 2.44 -29.52 -7.11
CA PHE A 163 1.94 -29.71 -8.48
C PHE A 163 2.72 -28.87 -9.52
N ASP A 164 3.10 -27.65 -9.15
CA ASP A 164 3.79 -26.73 -10.03
C ASP A 164 5.32 -26.81 -9.84
N PRO A 165 6.12 -26.54 -10.87
CA PRO A 165 7.58 -26.59 -10.80
C PRO A 165 8.15 -25.35 -10.07
N ILE A 166 7.75 -25.16 -8.83
CA ILE A 166 8.18 -24.07 -7.95
C ILE A 166 8.96 -24.67 -6.77
N PRO A 167 10.29 -24.68 -6.81
CA PRO A 167 11.13 -25.08 -5.70
C PRO A 167 11.09 -24.04 -4.57
N MET A 168 11.55 -24.41 -3.38
CA MET A 168 11.64 -23.48 -2.24
C MET A 168 12.53 -22.28 -2.56
N GLU A 169 13.61 -22.48 -3.32
CA GLU A 169 14.55 -21.44 -3.73
C GLU A 169 13.86 -20.31 -4.49
N ASP A 170 12.91 -20.60 -5.37
CA ASP A 170 12.14 -19.57 -6.10
C ASP A 170 11.30 -18.72 -5.14
N TYR A 171 10.67 -19.36 -4.14
CA TYR A 171 9.93 -18.63 -3.11
C TYR A 171 10.85 -17.69 -2.32
N TYR A 172 12.02 -18.18 -1.86
CA TYR A 172 12.96 -17.37 -1.08
C TYR A 172 13.69 -16.33 -1.93
N ALA A 173 13.86 -16.56 -3.22
CA ALA A 173 14.34 -15.55 -4.18
C ALA A 173 13.37 -14.35 -4.27
N MET A 174 12.06 -14.61 -4.40
CA MET A 174 11.02 -13.57 -4.33
C MET A 174 10.94 -12.93 -2.93
N ALA A 175 11.06 -13.75 -1.87
CA ALA A 175 11.06 -13.25 -0.51
C ALA A 175 12.23 -12.27 -0.25
N GLY A 176 13.40 -12.50 -0.82
CA GLY A 176 14.54 -11.58 -0.74
C GLY A 176 14.23 -10.21 -1.35
N ILE A 177 13.50 -10.17 -2.48
CA ILE A 177 13.03 -8.91 -3.09
C ILE A 177 12.07 -8.19 -2.15
N LEU A 178 11.00 -8.85 -1.72
CA LEU A 178 9.95 -8.23 -0.89
C LEU A 178 10.42 -7.89 0.52
N ARG A 179 11.40 -8.62 1.07
CA ARG A 179 12.07 -8.25 2.34
C ARG A 179 12.97 -7.02 2.20
N SER A 180 13.40 -6.70 1.00
CA SER A 180 14.12 -5.46 0.70
C SER A 180 13.20 -4.24 0.58
N THR A 181 11.88 -4.46 0.55
CA THR A 181 10.84 -3.43 0.53
C THR A 181 10.18 -3.32 1.90
N ARG A 182 10.18 -2.14 2.48
CA ARG A 182 9.61 -1.87 3.80
C ARG A 182 8.13 -1.54 3.69
N THR A 183 7.29 -2.37 4.30
CA THR A 183 5.83 -2.20 4.40
C THR A 183 5.36 -1.98 5.83
N LEU A 184 6.20 -2.30 6.82
CA LEU A 184 5.88 -2.23 8.25
C LEU A 184 6.81 -1.26 8.99
N VAL A 185 6.23 -0.52 9.92
CA VAL A 185 6.95 0.18 11.00
C VAL A 185 6.81 -0.70 12.24
N LEU A 186 7.91 -1.38 12.60
CA LEU A 186 7.90 -2.32 13.73
C LEU A 186 7.87 -1.57 15.06
N GLY A 187 7.07 -2.05 16.00
CA GLY A 187 6.89 -1.51 17.33
C GLY A 187 6.19 -2.51 18.24
N ASN A 188 5.86 -2.15 19.47
CA ASN A 188 5.05 -3.01 20.36
C ASN A 188 3.75 -3.42 19.63
N VAL A 189 2.98 -2.44 19.15
CA VAL A 189 2.00 -2.61 18.09
C VAL A 189 2.63 -2.03 16.83
N SER A 190 2.81 -2.85 15.80
CA SER A 190 3.37 -2.41 14.52
C SER A 190 2.31 -1.65 13.71
N SER A 191 2.74 -0.91 12.70
CA SER A 191 1.83 -0.19 11.79
C SER A 191 2.31 -0.33 10.34
N LEU A 192 1.43 0.00 9.40
CA LEU A 192 1.82 0.10 8.00
C LEU A 192 2.67 1.35 7.75
N VAL A 193 3.55 1.28 6.77
CA VAL A 193 4.28 2.45 6.28
C VAL A 193 3.29 3.40 5.60
N GLU A 194 3.39 4.68 5.93
CA GLU A 194 2.69 5.76 5.24
C GLU A 194 3.70 6.74 4.68
N GLN A 195 3.51 7.18 3.44
CA GLN A 195 4.29 8.24 2.81
C GLN A 195 3.48 9.51 2.65
N GLU A 196 4.14 10.68 2.81
CA GLU A 196 3.54 11.97 2.52
C GLU A 196 3.29 12.10 1.02
N LEU A 197 2.07 12.49 0.65
CA LEU A 197 1.72 12.77 -0.73
C LEU A 197 2.22 14.16 -1.16
N PRO A 198 2.49 14.38 -2.45
CA PRO A 198 2.91 15.67 -2.96
C PRO A 198 1.90 16.77 -2.65
N VAL A 199 2.40 17.89 -2.12
CA VAL A 199 1.64 19.12 -1.88
C VAL A 199 2.45 20.33 -2.32
N ALA A 200 1.81 21.47 -2.48
CA ALA A 200 2.50 22.73 -2.75
C ALA A 200 3.58 23.01 -1.69
N LYS A 201 4.73 23.51 -2.13
CA LYS A 201 5.89 23.77 -1.25
C LYS A 201 5.53 24.71 -0.10
N GLU A 202 4.71 25.70 -0.35
CA GLU A 202 4.23 26.69 0.61
C GLU A 202 3.41 26.01 1.72
N ARG A 203 2.49 25.11 1.35
CA ARG A 203 1.69 24.31 2.31
C ARG A 203 2.58 23.44 3.16
N LYS A 204 3.56 22.75 2.55
CA LYS A 204 4.51 21.90 3.28
C LYS A 204 5.34 22.71 4.28
N LYS A 205 5.84 23.89 3.85
CA LYS A 205 6.62 24.80 4.69
C LYS A 205 5.79 25.33 5.86
N ALA A 206 4.56 25.77 5.60
CA ALA A 206 3.65 26.26 6.66
C ALA A 206 3.35 25.16 7.70
N TYR A 207 3.04 23.97 7.24
CA TYR A 207 2.80 22.81 8.14
C TYR A 207 4.04 22.47 8.97
N GLN A 208 5.22 22.40 8.35
CA GLN A 208 6.48 22.10 9.06
C GLN A 208 6.82 23.19 10.09
N ALA A 209 6.63 24.47 9.77
CA ALA A 209 6.83 25.56 10.71
C ALA A 209 5.88 25.45 11.92
N HIS A 210 4.60 25.14 11.67
CA HIS A 210 3.62 24.91 12.73
C HIS A 210 4.01 23.73 13.63
N VAL A 211 4.42 22.59 13.05
CA VAL A 211 4.88 21.41 13.81
C VAL A 211 6.12 21.74 14.65
N ALA A 212 7.06 22.50 14.09
CA ALA A 212 8.28 22.92 14.82
C ALA A 212 7.93 23.84 16.01
N ALA A 213 7.06 24.84 15.80
CA ALA A 213 6.60 25.73 16.88
C ALA A 213 5.87 24.96 17.98
N SER A 214 4.97 24.04 17.62
CA SER A 214 4.26 23.18 18.58
C SER A 214 5.23 22.36 19.43
N LYS A 215 6.23 21.72 18.81
CA LYS A 215 7.26 20.94 19.53
C LYS A 215 8.10 21.81 20.47
N GLN A 216 8.44 23.02 20.06
CA GLN A 216 9.19 23.96 20.91
C GLN A 216 8.37 24.34 22.15
N LEU A 217 7.10 24.69 21.99
CA LEU A 217 6.21 25.00 23.12
C LEU A 217 5.99 23.79 24.04
N GLU A 218 5.78 22.58 23.47
CA GLU A 218 5.65 21.36 24.27
C GLU A 218 6.92 21.05 25.07
N ALA A 219 8.10 21.28 24.48
CA ALA A 219 9.37 21.13 25.19
C ALA A 219 9.54 22.16 26.32
N ALA A 220 9.17 23.42 26.06
CA ALA A 220 9.19 24.50 27.09
C ALA A 220 8.23 24.19 28.24
N ILE A 221 7.00 23.76 27.93
CA ILE A 221 6.01 23.34 28.94
C ILE A 221 6.53 22.15 29.75
N LYS A 222 7.13 21.14 29.10
CA LYS A 222 7.73 20.01 29.81
C LYS A 222 8.84 20.42 30.75
N LYS A 223 9.70 21.37 30.34
CA LYS A 223 10.77 21.92 31.16
C LYS A 223 10.21 22.74 32.33
N ALA A 224 9.21 23.58 32.10
CA ALA A 224 8.56 24.37 33.16
C ALA A 224 7.86 23.47 34.19
N LYS A 225 7.17 22.41 33.77
CA LYS A 225 6.53 21.43 34.67
C LYS A 225 7.51 20.61 35.52
N ALA A 226 8.76 20.47 35.09
CA ALA A 226 9.77 19.70 35.82
C ALA A 226 10.45 20.51 36.96
N ARG A 227 10.14 21.80 37.11
CA ARG A 227 10.67 22.65 38.21
C ARG A 227 10.07 22.19 39.52
N LYS A 228 10.93 22.02 40.53
CA LYS A 228 10.51 21.76 41.91
C LYS A 228 10.23 23.12 42.59
N GLU A 229 9.06 23.28 43.22
CA GLU A 229 8.64 24.50 43.93
C GLU A 229 8.67 25.77 43.05
N PRO A 230 7.88 25.82 41.95
CA PRO A 230 7.88 26.98 41.04
C PRO A 230 7.32 28.25 41.75
N SER A 231 7.98 29.39 41.50
CA SER A 231 7.53 30.71 41.98
C SER A 231 6.17 31.11 41.34
N PRO A 232 5.47 32.12 41.88
CA PRO A 232 4.25 32.64 41.29
C PRO A 232 4.44 33.06 39.82
N GLU A 233 5.57 33.69 39.46
CA GLU A 233 5.92 34.11 38.12
C GLU A 233 6.12 32.90 37.21
N GLU A 234 6.79 31.84 37.67
CA GLU A 234 7.00 30.60 36.91
C GLU A 234 5.71 29.83 36.69
N LYS A 235 4.75 29.91 37.61
CA LYS A 235 3.40 29.37 37.42
C LYS A 235 2.64 30.12 36.31
N GLN A 236 2.78 31.44 36.29
CA GLN A 236 2.17 32.29 35.27
C GLN A 236 2.81 31.98 33.88
N GLU A 237 4.16 31.90 33.80
CA GLU A 237 4.88 31.49 32.60
C GLU A 237 4.34 30.16 32.03
N LEU A 238 4.12 29.18 32.90
CA LEU A 238 3.55 27.89 32.48
C LEU A 238 2.12 28.03 31.93
N ALA A 239 1.29 28.84 32.58
CA ALA A 239 -0.08 29.09 32.11
C ALA A 239 -0.11 29.79 30.74
N ASP A 240 0.78 30.76 30.55
CA ASP A 240 0.91 31.49 29.29
C ASP A 240 1.37 30.56 28.14
N LEU A 241 2.40 29.72 28.38
CA LEU A 241 2.87 28.71 27.42
C LEU A 241 1.77 27.70 27.06
N GLN A 242 0.95 27.28 28.02
CA GLN A 242 -0.18 26.37 27.74
C GLN A 242 -1.27 27.05 26.93
N THR A 243 -1.55 28.31 27.17
CA THR A 243 -2.51 29.12 26.42
C THR A 243 -2.03 29.32 25.00
N GLU A 244 -0.75 29.65 24.80
CA GLU A 244 -0.13 29.80 23.49
C GLU A 244 -0.17 28.48 22.68
N LEU A 245 0.18 27.36 23.34
CA LEU A 245 0.10 26.04 22.69
C LEU A 245 -1.33 25.68 22.27
N LYS A 246 -2.32 26.02 23.10
CA LYS A 246 -3.74 25.81 22.79
C LYS A 246 -4.15 26.62 21.57
N ALA A 247 -3.85 27.92 21.55
CA ALA A 247 -4.15 28.80 20.41
C ALA A 247 -3.45 28.33 19.14
N LEU A 248 -2.18 27.90 19.23
CA LEU A 248 -1.44 27.34 18.11
C LEU A 248 -2.10 26.07 17.56
N LYS A 249 -2.57 25.15 18.43
CA LYS A 249 -3.27 23.93 18.03
C LYS A 249 -4.63 24.21 17.38
N GLU A 250 -5.36 25.21 17.84
CA GLU A 250 -6.62 25.64 17.25
C GLU A 250 -6.43 26.25 15.85
N ALA A 251 -5.31 26.94 15.64
CA ALA A 251 -4.92 27.52 14.35
C ALA A 251 -4.14 26.53 13.44
N ALA A 252 -4.14 25.25 13.77
CA ALA A 252 -3.35 24.26 13.04
C ALA A 252 -3.75 24.15 11.56
N PRO A 253 -2.79 24.23 10.64
CA PRO A 253 -3.08 23.96 9.24
C PRO A 253 -3.50 22.50 9.05
N ALA A 254 -4.34 22.23 8.06
CA ALA A 254 -4.76 20.87 7.75
C ALA A 254 -3.54 19.93 7.58
N PRO A 255 -3.55 18.73 8.18
CA PRO A 255 -2.46 17.76 8.09
C PRO A 255 -2.04 17.51 6.65
N LEU A 256 -0.76 17.19 6.44
CA LEU A 256 -0.30 16.76 5.12
C LEU A 256 -0.96 15.42 4.76
N PRO A 257 -1.46 15.30 3.52
CA PRO A 257 -2.07 14.05 3.08
C PRO A 257 -1.02 12.95 3.04
N LYS A 258 -1.43 11.75 3.45
CA LYS A 258 -0.59 10.54 3.44
C LYS A 258 -1.30 9.42 2.71
N ALA A 259 -0.53 8.50 2.18
CA ALA A 259 -1.02 7.23 1.68
C ALA A 259 -0.29 6.07 2.37
N ILE A 260 -0.98 4.96 2.54
CA ILE A 260 -0.34 3.67 2.79
C ILE A 260 0.50 3.37 1.55
N SER A 261 1.78 3.09 1.74
CA SER A 261 2.74 2.93 0.65
C SER A 261 3.91 2.08 1.14
N VAL A 262 4.91 1.92 0.30
CA VAL A 262 6.13 1.19 0.60
C VAL A 262 7.35 2.06 0.29
N HIS A 263 8.50 1.67 0.79
CA HIS A 263 9.81 2.20 0.35
C HIS A 263 10.87 1.13 0.59
N ASP A 264 11.99 1.24 -0.11
CA ASP A 264 13.07 0.28 0.05
C ASP A 264 13.75 0.37 1.41
N GLU A 265 14.23 -0.76 1.89
CA GLU A 265 15.12 -0.84 3.04
C GLU A 265 16.48 -0.22 2.67
N THR A 266 17.15 0.38 3.66
CA THR A 266 18.50 0.97 3.45
C THR A 266 19.55 -0.06 3.08
N LYS A 267 19.31 -1.34 3.35
CA LYS A 267 20.15 -2.48 3.00
C LYS A 267 19.28 -3.54 2.36
N ALA A 268 19.14 -3.46 1.04
CA ALA A 268 18.56 -4.54 0.26
C ALA A 268 19.52 -5.74 0.24
N GLY A 269 18.99 -6.96 0.28
CA GLY A 269 19.83 -8.16 0.34
C GLY A 269 19.08 -9.45 0.03
N ASP A 270 19.86 -10.48 -0.20
CA ASP A 270 19.36 -11.84 -0.34
C ASP A 270 18.81 -12.36 0.98
N TYR A 271 17.95 -13.35 0.92
CA TYR A 271 17.36 -13.94 2.11
C TYR A 271 17.64 -15.45 2.16
N ALA A 272 17.91 -15.96 3.36
CA ALA A 272 18.18 -17.37 3.54
C ALA A 272 16.89 -18.18 3.52
N LEU A 273 16.98 -19.41 3.00
CA LEU A 273 15.92 -20.41 3.06
C LEU A 273 15.59 -20.71 4.54
N CYS A 274 14.31 -20.65 4.91
CA CYS A 274 13.86 -21.04 6.23
C CYS A 274 13.55 -22.54 6.26
N VAL A 275 14.26 -23.32 7.06
CA VAL A 275 14.05 -24.77 7.17
C VAL A 275 12.60 -25.06 7.59
N ARG A 276 11.84 -25.73 6.72
CA ARG A 276 10.40 -26.00 6.90
C ARG A 276 9.57 -24.73 7.18
N GLY A 277 9.97 -23.57 6.61
CA GLY A 277 9.28 -22.30 6.79
C GLY A 277 9.52 -21.62 8.15
N ASN A 278 10.39 -22.17 9.02
CA ASN A 278 10.69 -21.60 10.32
C ASN A 278 11.69 -20.45 10.21
N VAL A 279 11.23 -19.22 10.47
CA VAL A 279 12.03 -17.97 10.37
C VAL A 279 13.24 -17.91 11.31
N HIS A 280 13.29 -18.76 12.33
CA HIS A 280 14.39 -18.85 13.29
C HIS A 280 15.38 -19.99 12.96
N GLN A 281 15.14 -20.75 11.88
CA GLN A 281 16.02 -21.81 11.41
C GLN A 281 16.40 -21.54 9.96
N LEU A 282 17.46 -20.78 9.79
CA LEU A 282 17.95 -20.34 8.48
C LEU A 282 18.92 -21.38 7.91
N GLY A 283 18.72 -21.69 6.63
CA GLY A 283 19.61 -22.49 5.79
C GLY A 283 20.51 -21.61 4.92
N GLU A 284 20.78 -22.08 3.70
CA GLU A 284 21.65 -21.37 2.75
C GLU A 284 20.99 -20.07 2.24
N PRO A 285 21.79 -19.02 2.00
CA PRO A 285 21.33 -17.81 1.35
C PRO A 285 20.82 -18.11 -0.07
N VAL A 286 19.70 -17.50 -0.44
CA VAL A 286 19.10 -17.60 -1.79
C VAL A 286 19.21 -16.24 -2.46
N PRO A 287 19.87 -16.13 -3.63
CA PRO A 287 19.91 -14.89 -4.39
C PRO A 287 18.52 -14.40 -4.76
N ARG A 288 18.30 -13.08 -4.70
CA ARG A 288 17.05 -12.47 -5.15
C ARG A 288 16.75 -12.79 -6.61
N GLY A 289 15.52 -13.16 -6.90
CA GLY A 289 15.12 -13.59 -8.24
C GLY A 289 13.62 -13.82 -8.35
N PHE A 290 13.22 -14.40 -9.45
CA PHE A 290 11.83 -14.71 -9.77
C PHE A 290 11.67 -16.20 -10.07
N LEU A 291 10.44 -16.66 -10.25
CA LEU A 291 10.10 -18.06 -10.56
C LEU A 291 10.86 -18.53 -11.83
N GLN A 292 11.75 -19.50 -11.69
CA GLN A 292 12.60 -19.98 -12.78
C GLN A 292 11.78 -20.50 -13.97
N VAL A 293 10.64 -21.15 -13.69
CA VAL A 293 9.75 -21.67 -14.72
C VAL A 293 9.19 -20.59 -15.65
N MET A 294 9.13 -19.34 -15.20
CA MET A 294 8.62 -18.20 -15.98
C MET A 294 9.72 -17.40 -16.68
N LEU A 295 10.97 -17.70 -16.41
CA LEU A 295 12.09 -16.97 -17.01
C LEU A 295 12.51 -17.62 -18.34
N PRO A 296 12.95 -16.82 -19.32
CA PRO A 296 13.56 -17.36 -20.55
C PRO A 296 14.74 -18.25 -20.23
N LYS A 297 14.97 -19.30 -21.02
CA LYS A 297 16.15 -20.18 -20.85
C LYS A 297 17.43 -19.34 -20.88
N GLY A 298 18.29 -19.54 -19.90
CA GLY A 298 19.56 -18.81 -19.77
C GLY A 298 19.42 -17.38 -19.20
N HIS A 299 18.24 -16.98 -18.74
CA HIS A 299 18.08 -15.71 -18.03
C HIS A 299 18.96 -15.70 -16.79
N GLN A 300 19.75 -14.65 -16.67
CA GLN A 300 20.45 -14.33 -15.43
C GLN A 300 19.71 -13.20 -14.73
N PRO A 301 19.45 -13.31 -13.42
CA PRO A 301 18.85 -12.18 -12.69
C PRO A 301 19.75 -10.94 -12.86
N PRO A 302 19.16 -9.74 -12.98
CA PRO A 302 19.95 -8.52 -13.07
C PRO A 302 20.87 -8.42 -11.84
N SER A 303 22.14 -8.12 -12.07
CA SER A 303 23.07 -7.82 -10.96
C SER A 303 22.58 -6.54 -10.30
N ILE A 304 22.04 -6.64 -9.10
CA ILE A 304 21.64 -5.48 -8.31
C ILE A 304 22.91 -5.01 -7.59
N ALA A 305 23.39 -3.82 -7.93
CA ALA A 305 24.52 -3.21 -7.25
C ALA A 305 24.19 -3.11 -5.73
N GLN A 306 25.14 -3.54 -4.89
CA GLN A 306 25.00 -3.39 -3.44
C GLN A 306 24.88 -1.90 -3.13
N GLY A 307 23.71 -1.49 -2.64
CA GLY A 307 23.44 -0.11 -2.24
C GLY A 307 22.46 0.67 -3.12
N GLN A 308 21.79 0.01 -4.07
CA GLN A 308 20.62 0.57 -4.75
C GLN A 308 19.35 -0.12 -4.29
#